data_ca4c7c3d7651028df3f84f2e2791c9ca
#
_entry.id   ca4c7c3d7651028df3f84f2e2791c9ca
#
_cell.length_a   1.000
_cell.length_b   1.000
_cell.length_c   1.000
_cell.angle_alpha   90.00
_cell.angle_beta   90.00
_cell.angle_gamma   90.00
#
_symmetry.space_group_name_H-M   'P 1'
#
loop_
_entity.id
_entity.type
_entity.pdbx_description
1 polymer ?
#
loop_
_entity_poly.entity_id
_entity_poly.type
_entity_poly.pdbx_seq_one_letter_code
_entity_poly.pdbx_strand_id
1 'polypeptide(L)'
;IDLAILTKGLTGQPEAIDSQFTISYPMVLNLLKAHPHEQIQGILAKSFAQFQLNQRAELLEHKLDALHVQMEPFGPRVCTDWITQWQTFDHARRHRHTRQQTHRSESPEISARLPFLSPGRVVGLSRGRGIVLRQYRSKGQKNSMLTILRPDGAVTECPVTSVKEVYDRTCDFEETPTYPWCSTDTFDRLSHQLEELPQRLPVLPILTSTSHEPLPDAIVQSMGDFPCPTCPSRPACQKDFVTASRLRQEQQRHTKSIQALRASLWHRFQERVNVLQKFGYLTLATQLTIEGEWARLIRIDHSLLITELIRAEAFTGGDPSLLAGILASLAHDDDRPGAFPRISAGLSSLLGQVRKLAESLSPYEDPPLLRADVAALVERWVADPTLTWIGLCRLTTMAEGDIYRLLARTLEFLSQVQALKSTHPGLAGSASHAITLIRRGVLEELP
;
A
#
# COMPACT_ATOMS: atom_id res chain seq x y z
N ILE A 1 -14.18 -8.06 34.67
CA ILE A 1 -12.73 -8.33 34.39
C ILE A 1 -12.58 -9.83 34.44
N ASP A 2 -12.11 -10.44 33.36
CA ASP A 2 -11.93 -11.90 33.26
C ASP A 2 -10.79 -12.32 34.19
N LEU A 3 -11.11 -13.24 35.13
CA LEU A 3 -10.17 -13.77 36.12
C LEU A 3 -8.94 -14.44 35.45
N ALA A 4 -9.14 -15.02 34.25
CA ALA A 4 -8.07 -15.62 33.46
C ALA A 4 -7.06 -14.58 32.95
N ILE A 5 -7.52 -13.37 32.58
CA ILE A 5 -6.65 -12.25 32.20
C ILE A 5 -5.85 -11.74 33.38
N LEU A 6 -6.49 -11.62 34.56
CA LEU A 6 -5.80 -11.21 35.79
C LEU A 6 -4.74 -12.23 36.21
N THR A 7 -5.07 -13.53 36.18
CA THR A 7 -4.14 -14.60 36.54
C THR A 7 -2.94 -14.64 35.57
N LYS A 8 -3.19 -14.48 34.26
CA LYS A 8 -2.13 -14.40 33.25
C LYS A 8 -1.26 -13.17 33.44
N GLY A 9 -1.84 -12.03 33.82
CA GLY A 9 -1.08 -10.80 34.13
C GLY A 9 -0.21 -10.88 35.38
N LEU A 10 -0.63 -11.66 36.40
CA LEU A 10 0.10 -11.84 37.65
C LEU A 10 1.19 -12.90 37.60
N THR A 11 1.05 -13.93 36.75
CA THR A 11 1.96 -15.07 36.66
C THR A 11 2.77 -15.15 35.38
N GLY A 12 2.40 -14.35 34.36
CA GLY A 12 3.07 -14.30 33.07
C GLY A 12 4.32 -13.41 33.10
N GLN A 13 5.24 -13.69 32.19
CA GLN A 13 6.32 -12.70 31.92
C GLN A 13 5.69 -11.47 31.27
N PRO A 14 6.21 -10.25 31.56
CA PRO A 14 5.76 -9.04 30.89
C PRO A 14 5.86 -9.19 29.38
N GLU A 15 4.81 -8.79 28.66
CA GLU A 15 4.85 -8.74 27.21
C GLU A 15 5.95 -7.77 26.75
N ALA A 16 6.64 -8.14 25.67
CA ALA A 16 7.67 -7.27 25.11
C ALA A 16 7.03 -5.95 24.65
N ILE A 17 7.61 -4.84 25.05
CA ILE A 17 7.14 -3.51 24.62
C ILE A 17 7.62 -3.29 23.18
N ASP A 18 6.69 -3.20 22.24
CA ASP A 18 6.97 -2.80 20.86
C ASP A 18 6.79 -1.28 20.69
N SER A 19 7.78 -0.63 20.12
CA SER A 19 7.72 0.80 19.82
C SER A 19 6.72 1.09 18.70
N GLN A 20 5.72 1.90 18.99
CA GLN A 20 4.79 2.46 18.01
C GLN A 20 5.31 3.78 17.39
N PHE A 21 6.59 4.08 17.60
CA PHE A 21 7.18 5.32 17.13
C PHE A 21 7.21 5.40 15.61
N THR A 22 6.56 6.45 15.09
CA THR A 22 6.55 6.82 13.68
C THR A 22 7.09 8.23 13.50
N ILE A 23 7.79 8.48 12.39
CA ILE A 23 8.27 9.82 12.06
C ILE A 23 7.16 10.57 11.33
N SER A 24 6.49 11.49 12.04
CA SER A 24 5.45 12.36 11.49
C SER A 24 6.05 13.64 10.88
N TYR A 25 5.29 14.32 10.02
CA TYR A 25 5.71 15.60 9.42
C TYR A 25 5.99 16.69 10.46
N PRO A 26 5.11 16.94 11.47
CA PRO A 26 5.41 17.94 12.49
C PRO A 26 6.63 17.58 13.33
N MET A 27 6.90 16.29 13.55
CA MET A 27 8.13 15.87 14.23
C MET A 27 9.38 16.25 13.44
N VAL A 28 9.38 16.03 12.11
CA VAL A 28 10.50 16.43 11.24
C VAL A 28 10.73 17.93 11.31
N LEU A 29 9.66 18.74 11.20
CA LEU A 29 9.73 20.19 11.31
C LEU A 29 10.28 20.64 12.69
N ASN A 30 9.82 20.04 13.78
CA ASN A 30 10.30 20.37 15.12
C ASN A 30 11.77 19.95 15.33
N LEU A 31 12.20 18.81 14.80
CA LEU A 31 13.60 18.39 14.88
C LEU A 31 14.51 19.34 14.09
N LEU A 32 14.14 19.72 12.88
CA LEU A 32 14.89 20.67 12.05
C LEU A 32 14.90 22.09 12.64
N LYS A 33 13.87 22.47 13.39
CA LYS A 33 13.85 23.74 14.14
C LYS A 33 14.80 23.75 15.33
N ALA A 34 14.92 22.59 16.02
CA ALA A 34 15.68 22.48 17.26
C ALA A 34 17.15 22.10 17.06
N HIS A 35 17.47 21.38 15.96
CA HIS A 35 18.78 20.77 15.75
C HIS A 35 19.28 20.95 14.31
N PRO A 36 20.59 21.11 14.10
CA PRO A 36 21.20 21.00 12.79
C PRO A 36 20.93 19.62 12.15
N HIS A 37 20.74 19.59 10.84
CA HIS A 37 20.37 18.36 10.12
C HIS A 37 21.35 17.20 10.38
N GLU A 38 22.65 17.46 10.49
CA GLU A 38 23.67 16.44 10.73
C GLU A 38 23.55 15.77 12.13
N GLN A 39 23.00 16.49 13.12
CA GLN A 39 22.83 15.96 14.46
C GLN A 39 21.59 15.08 14.59
N ILE A 40 20.58 15.27 13.75
CA ILE A 40 19.30 14.55 13.81
C ILE A 40 19.49 13.05 13.58
N GLN A 41 20.39 12.66 12.68
CA GLN A 41 20.71 11.24 12.46
C GLN A 41 21.20 10.56 13.75
N GLY A 42 22.07 11.24 14.50
CA GLY A 42 22.57 10.74 15.79
C GLY A 42 21.47 10.66 16.87
N ILE A 43 20.50 11.58 16.85
CA ILE A 43 19.36 11.58 17.77
C ILE A 43 18.44 10.39 17.45
N LEU A 44 18.09 10.19 16.18
CA LEU A 44 17.24 9.08 15.75
C LEU A 44 17.90 7.73 16.02
N ALA A 45 19.21 7.62 15.81
CA ALA A 45 19.98 6.39 16.06
C ALA A 45 19.94 5.95 17.53
N LYS A 46 19.75 6.88 18.48
CA LYS A 46 19.64 6.61 19.92
C LYS A 46 18.21 6.39 20.41
N SER A 47 17.22 6.43 19.53
CA SER A 47 15.82 6.22 19.89
C SER A 47 15.55 4.75 20.26
N PHE A 48 14.56 4.51 21.11
CA PHE A 48 14.11 3.16 21.48
C PHE A 48 13.64 2.37 20.26
N ALA A 49 12.97 3.02 19.30
CA ALA A 49 12.58 2.40 18.05
C ALA A 49 13.78 1.89 17.24
N GLN A 50 14.84 2.71 17.10
CA GLN A 50 16.06 2.27 16.39
C GLN A 50 16.79 1.17 17.17
N PHE A 51 16.78 1.22 18.49
CA PHE A 51 17.31 0.14 19.32
C PHE A 51 16.64 -1.20 19.01
N GLN A 52 15.30 -1.25 18.95
CA GLN A 52 14.58 -2.47 18.60
C GLN A 52 14.85 -2.93 17.16
N LEU A 53 14.97 -2.00 16.22
CA LEU A 53 15.36 -2.32 14.84
C LEU A 53 16.79 -2.91 14.79
N ASN A 54 17.70 -2.39 15.60
CA ASN A 54 19.07 -2.91 15.70
C ASN A 54 19.09 -4.32 16.30
N GLN A 55 18.30 -4.61 17.35
CA GLN A 55 18.17 -5.96 17.90
C GLN A 55 17.65 -6.95 16.83
N ARG A 56 16.68 -6.55 16.01
CA ARG A 56 16.21 -7.38 14.89
C ARG A 56 17.30 -7.57 13.83
N ALA A 57 18.12 -6.55 13.58
CA ALA A 57 19.26 -6.65 12.67
C ALA A 57 20.33 -7.61 13.20
N GLU A 58 20.67 -7.59 14.50
CA GLU A 58 21.60 -8.50 15.16
C GLU A 58 21.15 -9.96 15.04
N LEU A 59 19.85 -10.25 15.21
CA LEU A 59 19.32 -11.60 14.99
C LEU A 59 19.50 -12.07 13.54
N LEU A 60 19.40 -11.16 12.57
CA LEU A 60 19.68 -11.49 11.16
C LEU A 60 21.17 -11.64 10.90
N GLU A 61 22.05 -10.93 11.60
CA GLU A 61 23.51 -11.09 11.52
C GLU A 61 23.93 -12.47 11.98
N HIS A 62 23.42 -12.96 13.12
CA HIS A 62 23.68 -14.35 13.55
C HIS A 62 23.22 -15.38 12.51
N LYS A 63 22.07 -15.14 11.84
CA LYS A 63 21.66 -16.02 10.73
C LYS A 63 22.58 -15.91 9.52
N LEU A 64 23.06 -14.71 9.22
CA LEU A 64 24.00 -14.46 8.14
C LEU A 64 25.34 -15.18 8.39
N ASP A 65 25.84 -15.15 9.62
CA ASP A 65 27.05 -15.88 10.04
C ASP A 65 26.88 -17.39 9.86
N ALA A 66 25.72 -17.93 10.27
CA ALA A 66 25.42 -19.34 10.05
C ALA A 66 25.37 -19.72 8.55
N LEU A 67 24.85 -18.80 7.70
CA LEU A 67 24.87 -18.99 6.24
C LEU A 67 26.30 -18.90 5.67
N HIS A 68 27.17 -18.07 6.23
CA HIS A 68 28.58 -18.02 5.84
C HIS A 68 29.27 -19.39 6.08
N VAL A 69 29.09 -19.97 7.27
CA VAL A 69 29.60 -21.32 7.58
C VAL A 69 29.06 -22.37 6.60
N GLN A 70 27.76 -22.32 6.28
CA GLN A 70 27.14 -23.23 5.30
C GLN A 70 27.67 -23.02 3.87
N MET A 71 28.19 -21.83 3.55
CA MET A 71 28.78 -21.53 2.24
C MET A 71 30.25 -21.97 2.13
N GLU A 72 30.96 -22.18 3.22
CA GLU A 72 32.39 -22.57 3.21
C GLU A 72 32.69 -23.78 2.31
N PRO A 73 31.88 -24.88 2.31
CA PRO A 73 32.12 -26.04 1.44
C PRO A 73 32.06 -25.71 -0.06
N PHE A 74 31.37 -24.58 -0.41
CA PHE A 74 31.21 -24.11 -1.78
C PHE A 74 32.23 -23.02 -2.15
N GLY A 75 33.35 -22.96 -1.49
CA GLY A 75 34.42 -21.97 -1.66
C GLY A 75 34.95 -21.81 -3.07
N PRO A 76 35.98 -20.98 -3.27
CA PRO A 76 36.49 -20.65 -4.59
C PRO A 76 36.93 -21.90 -5.37
N ARG A 77 36.61 -21.92 -6.65
CA ARG A 77 36.97 -22.99 -7.60
C ARG A 77 37.93 -22.42 -8.63
N VAL A 78 37.92 -22.97 -9.83
CA VAL A 78 38.75 -22.46 -10.94
C VAL A 78 38.35 -21.00 -11.26
N CYS A 79 37.07 -20.65 -11.10
CA CYS A 79 36.58 -19.26 -11.24
C CYS A 79 36.31 -18.65 -9.87
N THR A 80 36.74 -17.43 -9.67
CA THR A 80 36.56 -16.69 -8.39
C THR A 80 35.09 -16.53 -8.02
N ASP A 81 34.22 -16.22 -8.99
CA ASP A 81 32.76 -16.14 -8.82
C ASP A 81 32.04 -17.23 -9.65
N TRP A 82 32.33 -18.47 -9.32
CA TRP A 82 31.80 -19.60 -10.06
C TRP A 82 30.27 -19.70 -10.03
N ILE A 83 29.62 -19.23 -9.01
CA ILE A 83 28.15 -19.27 -8.89
C ILE A 83 27.52 -18.38 -9.96
N THR A 84 27.97 -17.13 -10.08
CA THR A 84 27.45 -16.22 -11.13
C THR A 84 27.82 -16.68 -12.52
N GLN A 85 29.05 -17.15 -12.73
CA GLN A 85 29.48 -17.67 -14.03
C GLN A 85 28.69 -18.92 -14.43
N TRP A 86 28.45 -19.84 -13.50
CA TRP A 86 27.62 -21.01 -13.77
C TRP A 86 26.18 -20.62 -14.04
N GLN A 87 25.62 -19.67 -13.28
CA GLN A 87 24.26 -19.17 -13.51
C GLN A 87 24.08 -18.62 -14.93
N THR A 88 25.02 -17.78 -15.36
CA THR A 88 25.00 -17.18 -16.70
C THR A 88 25.16 -18.25 -17.79
N PHE A 89 26.10 -19.16 -17.61
CA PHE A 89 26.32 -20.30 -18.52
C PHE A 89 25.10 -21.24 -18.60
N ASP A 90 24.50 -21.63 -17.47
CA ASP A 90 23.35 -22.52 -17.44
C ASP A 90 22.11 -21.85 -18.02
N HIS A 91 21.94 -20.55 -17.78
CA HIS A 91 20.87 -19.76 -18.40
C HIS A 91 21.03 -19.68 -19.92
N ALA A 92 22.22 -19.37 -20.41
CA ALA A 92 22.53 -19.35 -21.83
C ALA A 92 22.33 -20.73 -22.48
N ARG A 93 22.76 -21.80 -21.80
CA ARG A 93 22.57 -23.19 -22.23
C ARG A 93 21.08 -23.57 -22.35
N ARG A 94 20.26 -23.22 -21.34
CA ARG A 94 18.82 -23.48 -21.34
C ARG A 94 18.12 -22.71 -22.45
N HIS A 95 18.48 -21.45 -22.65
CA HIS A 95 17.92 -20.64 -23.74
C HIS A 95 18.24 -21.23 -25.13
N ARG A 96 19.46 -21.70 -25.33
CA ARG A 96 19.84 -22.39 -26.58
C ARG A 96 19.05 -23.67 -26.78
N HIS A 97 18.81 -24.46 -25.72
CA HIS A 97 18.02 -25.69 -25.76
C HIS A 97 16.53 -25.39 -26.02
N THR A 98 15.99 -24.35 -25.38
CA THR A 98 14.60 -23.91 -25.57
C THR A 98 14.39 -23.41 -27.03
N ARG A 99 15.32 -22.62 -27.57
CA ARG A 99 15.29 -22.20 -28.99
C ARG A 99 15.29 -23.38 -29.95
N GLN A 100 16.01 -24.46 -29.65
CA GLN A 100 16.01 -25.68 -30.45
C GLN A 100 14.74 -26.52 -30.27
N GLN A 101 14.06 -26.45 -29.12
CA GLN A 101 12.80 -27.16 -28.86
C GLN A 101 11.57 -26.38 -29.27
N THR A 102 11.55 -25.04 -29.22
CA THR A 102 10.43 -24.20 -29.69
C THR A 102 10.28 -24.24 -31.19
N HIS A 103 11.33 -24.57 -31.94
CA HIS A 103 11.19 -24.96 -33.34
C HIS A 103 10.43 -26.29 -33.54
N ARG A 104 10.10 -26.99 -32.42
CA ARG A 104 9.41 -28.30 -32.50
C ARG A 104 8.04 -28.39 -31.82
N SER A 105 7.55 -27.43 -31.04
CA SER A 105 6.32 -27.71 -30.26
C SER A 105 5.39 -26.57 -29.81
N GLU A 106 5.52 -25.30 -30.19
CA GLU A 106 4.41 -24.33 -30.04
C GLU A 106 4.60 -23.18 -31.03
N SER A 107 3.55 -22.84 -31.78
CA SER A 107 3.61 -21.71 -32.69
C SER A 107 3.83 -20.42 -31.90
N PRO A 108 4.72 -19.51 -32.33
CA PRO A 108 4.98 -18.20 -31.67
C PRO A 108 3.71 -17.37 -31.43
N GLU A 109 2.69 -17.64 -32.24
CA GLU A 109 1.37 -17.02 -32.18
C GLU A 109 0.60 -17.28 -30.89
N ILE A 110 0.80 -18.43 -30.24
CA ILE A 110 0.07 -18.80 -29.00
C ILE A 110 0.64 -18.07 -27.79
N SER A 111 1.96 -17.98 -27.68
CA SER A 111 2.62 -17.25 -26.57
C SER A 111 2.37 -15.75 -26.63
N ALA A 112 2.22 -15.18 -27.83
CA ALA A 112 1.91 -13.77 -28.01
C ALA A 112 0.46 -13.40 -27.61
N ARG A 113 -0.47 -14.37 -27.61
CA ARG A 113 -1.88 -14.15 -27.27
C ARG A 113 -2.15 -14.16 -25.75
N LEU A 114 -1.34 -14.88 -24.97
CA LEU A 114 -1.55 -15.08 -23.53
C LEU A 114 -1.76 -13.79 -22.72
N PRO A 115 -0.98 -12.71 -22.91
CA PRO A 115 -1.14 -11.47 -22.15
C PRO A 115 -2.49 -10.75 -22.39
N PHE A 116 -3.12 -11.02 -23.54
CA PHE A 116 -4.36 -10.36 -23.96
C PHE A 116 -5.63 -11.13 -23.57
N LEU A 117 -5.49 -12.34 -22.99
CA LEU A 117 -6.60 -13.21 -22.60
C LEU A 117 -7.02 -12.98 -21.16
N SER A 118 -7.15 -11.72 -20.74
CA SER A 118 -7.67 -11.35 -19.41
C SER A 118 -9.17 -11.67 -19.28
N PRO A 119 -9.70 -11.86 -18.06
CA PRO A 119 -11.13 -11.97 -17.83
C PRO A 119 -11.90 -10.81 -18.47
N GLY A 120 -13.05 -11.10 -19.07
CA GLY A 120 -13.85 -10.14 -19.84
C GLY A 120 -13.50 -10.03 -21.31
N ARG A 121 -12.33 -10.44 -21.75
CA ARG A 121 -11.92 -10.34 -23.15
C ARG A 121 -12.79 -11.19 -24.07
N VAL A 122 -13.25 -10.60 -25.16
CA VAL A 122 -13.99 -11.32 -26.21
C VAL A 122 -12.99 -12.01 -27.14
N VAL A 123 -13.24 -13.31 -27.40
CA VAL A 123 -12.40 -14.15 -28.23
C VAL A 123 -13.20 -14.89 -29.32
N GLY A 124 -12.59 -15.13 -30.45
CA GLY A 124 -13.13 -15.94 -31.52
C GLY A 124 -12.66 -17.39 -31.40
N LEU A 125 -13.61 -18.31 -31.45
CA LEU A 125 -13.41 -19.77 -31.46
C LEU A 125 -13.84 -20.38 -32.77
N SER A 126 -13.58 -21.67 -32.95
CA SER A 126 -14.04 -22.42 -34.16
C SER A 126 -15.58 -22.44 -34.29
N ARG A 127 -16.31 -22.32 -33.19
CA ARG A 127 -17.78 -22.38 -33.14
C ARG A 127 -18.38 -21.08 -32.58
N GLY A 128 -17.92 -19.91 -33.04
CA GLY A 128 -18.44 -18.60 -32.63
C GLY A 128 -17.56 -17.84 -31.67
N ARG A 129 -18.14 -16.89 -30.98
CA ARG A 129 -17.45 -16.01 -30.02
C ARG A 129 -17.65 -16.49 -28.60
N GLY A 130 -16.80 -16.02 -27.69
CA GLY A 130 -16.97 -16.24 -26.26
C GLY A 130 -16.24 -15.18 -25.43
N ILE A 131 -16.59 -15.09 -24.16
CA ILE A 131 -15.96 -14.21 -23.18
C ILE A 131 -15.04 -15.05 -22.32
N VAL A 132 -13.78 -14.63 -22.15
CA VAL A 132 -12.84 -15.27 -21.24
C VAL A 132 -13.27 -14.96 -19.79
N LEU A 133 -13.58 -16.01 -19.02
CA LEU A 133 -13.88 -15.90 -17.59
C LEU A 133 -12.63 -16.07 -16.73
N ARG A 134 -11.78 -17.01 -17.13
CA ARG A 134 -10.57 -17.36 -16.38
C ARG A 134 -9.51 -17.96 -17.29
N GLN A 135 -8.25 -17.62 -16.99
CA GLN A 135 -7.07 -18.30 -17.54
C GLN A 135 -6.36 -19.04 -16.41
N TYR A 136 -6.01 -20.30 -16.61
CA TYR A 136 -5.28 -21.10 -15.62
C TYR A 136 -4.38 -22.14 -16.27
N ARG A 137 -3.42 -22.64 -15.49
CA ARG A 137 -2.52 -23.71 -15.92
C ARG A 137 -2.75 -24.94 -15.03
N SER A 138 -3.21 -26.02 -15.60
CA SER A 138 -3.41 -27.27 -14.86
C SER A 138 -2.07 -27.97 -14.63
N LYS A 139 -1.88 -28.55 -13.43
CA LYS A 139 -0.69 -29.35 -13.12
C LYS A 139 -0.64 -30.56 -14.07
N GLY A 140 0.42 -30.66 -14.85
CA GLY A 140 0.65 -31.78 -15.79
C GLY A 140 0.22 -31.52 -17.26
N GLN A 141 -0.46 -30.41 -17.57
CA GLN A 141 -0.75 -30.03 -18.95
C GLN A 141 0.28 -29.04 -19.50
N LYS A 142 0.71 -29.26 -20.77
CA LYS A 142 1.69 -28.37 -21.42
C LYS A 142 1.12 -27.01 -21.81
N ASN A 143 -0.19 -26.88 -21.99
CA ASN A 143 -0.85 -25.69 -22.50
C ASN A 143 -1.68 -25.02 -21.41
N SER A 144 -1.75 -23.68 -21.43
CA SER A 144 -2.69 -22.91 -20.61
C SER A 144 -4.13 -23.18 -21.07
N MET A 145 -5.05 -23.25 -20.10
CA MET A 145 -6.46 -23.48 -20.32
C MET A 145 -7.25 -22.19 -20.10
N LEU A 146 -8.37 -22.06 -20.80
CA LEU A 146 -9.33 -20.97 -20.66
C LEU A 146 -10.69 -21.54 -20.28
N THR A 147 -11.35 -20.86 -19.34
CA THR A 147 -12.78 -21.01 -19.11
C THR A 147 -13.48 -19.90 -19.88
N ILE A 148 -14.39 -20.25 -20.78
CA ILE A 148 -15.05 -19.33 -21.71
C ILE A 148 -16.56 -19.45 -21.57
N LEU A 149 -17.24 -18.31 -21.47
CA LEU A 149 -18.71 -18.20 -21.57
C LEU A 149 -19.09 -18.00 -23.04
N ARG A 150 -20.05 -18.78 -23.50
CA ARG A 150 -20.62 -18.70 -24.86
C ARG A 150 -21.91 -17.86 -24.87
N PRO A 151 -22.37 -17.44 -26.08
CA PRO A 151 -23.65 -16.73 -26.21
C PRO A 151 -24.85 -17.51 -25.69
N ASP A 152 -24.82 -18.83 -25.80
CA ASP A 152 -25.87 -19.77 -25.33
C ASP A 152 -25.88 -19.93 -23.78
N GLY A 153 -25.07 -19.16 -23.06
CA GLY A 153 -24.93 -19.27 -21.59
C GLY A 153 -24.04 -20.44 -21.14
N ALA A 154 -23.58 -21.28 -22.06
CA ALA A 154 -22.74 -22.43 -21.73
C ALA A 154 -21.32 -22.02 -21.39
N VAL A 155 -20.80 -22.50 -20.25
CA VAL A 155 -19.40 -22.36 -19.86
C VAL A 155 -18.61 -23.56 -20.34
N THR A 156 -17.53 -23.29 -21.09
CA THR A 156 -16.70 -24.33 -21.68
C THR A 156 -15.24 -24.14 -21.35
N GLU A 157 -14.51 -25.20 -21.09
CA GLU A 157 -13.06 -25.18 -20.91
C GLU A 157 -12.38 -25.59 -22.21
N CYS A 158 -11.42 -24.80 -22.66
CA CYS A 158 -10.66 -25.11 -23.88
C CYS A 158 -9.20 -24.65 -23.75
N PRO A 159 -8.27 -25.31 -24.43
CA PRO A 159 -6.89 -24.84 -24.47
C PRO A 159 -6.77 -23.51 -25.22
N VAL A 160 -5.78 -22.69 -24.85
CA VAL A 160 -5.49 -21.41 -25.54
C VAL A 160 -5.31 -21.56 -27.03
N THR A 161 -4.86 -22.74 -27.50
CA THR A 161 -4.72 -23.08 -28.90
C THR A 161 -6.04 -23.05 -29.67
N SER A 162 -7.18 -23.13 -29.00
CA SER A 162 -8.51 -23.06 -29.62
C SER A 162 -8.96 -21.64 -29.96
N VAL A 163 -8.27 -20.61 -29.46
CA VAL A 163 -8.55 -19.21 -29.75
C VAL A 163 -8.00 -18.86 -31.13
N LYS A 164 -8.86 -18.48 -32.06
CA LYS A 164 -8.48 -18.05 -33.41
C LYS A 164 -8.19 -16.55 -33.46
N GLU A 165 -9.03 -15.76 -32.82
CA GLU A 165 -8.97 -14.29 -32.83
C GLU A 165 -9.14 -13.76 -31.44
N VAL A 166 -8.48 -12.64 -31.13
CA VAL A 166 -8.68 -11.86 -29.89
C VAL A 166 -9.20 -10.49 -30.31
N TYR A 167 -10.39 -10.14 -29.85
CA TYR A 167 -11.00 -8.87 -30.22
C TYR A 167 -10.60 -7.77 -29.28
N ASP A 168 -10.53 -6.53 -29.79
CA ASP A 168 -10.31 -5.35 -28.96
C ASP A 168 -11.62 -4.92 -28.29
N ARG A 169 -12.19 -5.84 -27.53
CA ARG A 169 -13.41 -5.64 -26.75
C ARG A 169 -13.35 -6.43 -25.45
N THR A 170 -13.64 -5.76 -24.36
CA THR A 170 -13.87 -6.35 -23.04
C THR A 170 -15.32 -6.13 -22.65
N CYS A 171 -15.93 -7.14 -22.04
CA CYS A 171 -17.20 -7.01 -21.35
C CYS A 171 -16.91 -6.63 -19.92
N ASP A 172 -17.55 -5.58 -19.40
CA ASP A 172 -17.32 -5.10 -18.05
C ASP A 172 -18.04 -6.00 -17.05
N PHE A 173 -17.32 -6.33 -15.98
CA PHE A 173 -17.86 -7.01 -14.82
C PHE A 173 -17.90 -5.99 -13.67
N GLU A 174 -19.03 -5.89 -12.97
CA GLU A 174 -19.12 -5.10 -11.73
C GLU A 174 -18.26 -5.71 -10.62
N GLU A 175 -18.04 -7.04 -10.66
CA GLU A 175 -17.11 -7.77 -9.81
C GLU A 175 -16.37 -8.79 -10.71
N THR A 176 -15.06 -9.00 -10.45
CA THR A 176 -14.27 -10.00 -11.19
C THR A 176 -14.91 -11.38 -11.00
N PRO A 177 -15.45 -12.02 -12.05
CA PRO A 177 -16.17 -13.28 -11.88
C PRO A 177 -15.19 -14.36 -11.45
N THR A 178 -15.27 -14.75 -10.21
CA THR A 178 -14.51 -15.88 -9.67
C THR A 178 -15.29 -17.17 -9.97
N TYR A 179 -15.01 -17.76 -11.14
CA TYR A 179 -15.54 -19.10 -11.42
C TYR A 179 -15.03 -20.12 -10.39
N PRO A 180 -15.87 -20.97 -9.75
CA PRO A 180 -17.27 -21.28 -10.11
C PRO A 180 -18.37 -20.48 -9.39
N TRP A 181 -18.06 -19.38 -8.71
CA TRP A 181 -18.94 -18.70 -7.74
C TRP A 181 -19.76 -17.54 -8.32
N CYS A 182 -19.81 -17.35 -9.64
CA CYS A 182 -20.67 -16.34 -10.26
C CYS A 182 -22.15 -16.73 -10.19
N SER A 183 -23.01 -15.71 -9.92
CA SER A 183 -24.47 -15.91 -9.99
C SER A 183 -24.93 -16.18 -11.43
N THR A 184 -26.02 -16.93 -11.58
CA THR A 184 -26.66 -17.16 -12.90
C THR A 184 -26.99 -15.85 -13.62
N ASP A 185 -27.45 -14.84 -12.88
CA ASP A 185 -27.78 -13.51 -13.41
C ASP A 185 -26.58 -12.80 -14.04
N THR A 186 -25.36 -13.05 -13.55
CA THR A 186 -24.14 -12.48 -14.13
C THR A 186 -23.82 -13.17 -15.46
N PHE A 187 -23.99 -14.46 -15.57
CA PHE A 187 -23.78 -15.19 -16.81
C PHE A 187 -24.81 -14.83 -17.87
N ASP A 188 -26.08 -14.68 -17.48
CA ASP A 188 -27.16 -14.28 -18.40
C ASP A 188 -26.92 -12.86 -18.95
N ARG A 189 -26.52 -11.93 -18.09
CA ARG A 189 -26.16 -10.55 -18.53
C ARG A 189 -24.97 -10.55 -19.51
N LEU A 190 -23.93 -11.34 -19.22
CA LEU A 190 -22.75 -11.42 -20.08
C LEU A 190 -23.06 -12.11 -21.41
N SER A 191 -23.89 -13.15 -21.41
CA SER A 191 -24.34 -13.82 -22.63
C SER A 191 -25.14 -12.85 -23.51
N HIS A 192 -26.05 -12.07 -22.93
CA HIS A 192 -26.81 -11.05 -23.62
C HIS A 192 -25.89 -9.93 -24.18
N GLN A 193 -24.93 -9.45 -23.40
CA GLN A 193 -23.91 -8.51 -23.91
C GLN A 193 -23.11 -9.09 -25.08
N LEU A 194 -22.81 -10.39 -25.07
CA LEU A 194 -22.07 -11.05 -26.13
C LEU A 194 -22.92 -11.17 -27.42
N GLU A 195 -24.23 -11.40 -27.31
CA GLU A 195 -25.17 -11.47 -28.43
C GLU A 195 -25.39 -10.10 -29.08
N GLU A 196 -25.42 -9.02 -28.27
CA GLU A 196 -25.61 -7.64 -28.76
C GLU A 196 -24.37 -7.09 -29.49
N LEU A 197 -23.23 -7.76 -29.42
CA LEU A 197 -21.99 -7.28 -30.04
C LEU A 197 -22.14 -7.27 -31.60
N PRO A 198 -21.65 -6.22 -32.28
CA PRO A 198 -21.70 -6.13 -33.72
C PRO A 198 -20.98 -7.33 -34.39
N GLN A 199 -21.47 -7.73 -35.52
CA GLN A 199 -20.92 -8.87 -36.26
C GLN A 199 -19.43 -8.70 -36.61
N ARG A 200 -18.97 -7.48 -36.86
CA ARG A 200 -17.56 -7.14 -37.11
C ARG A 200 -16.99 -6.39 -35.91
N LEU A 201 -16.11 -7.05 -35.17
CA LEU A 201 -15.32 -6.44 -34.11
C LEU A 201 -13.88 -6.23 -34.59
N PRO A 202 -13.21 -5.15 -34.18
CA PRO A 202 -11.80 -4.96 -34.43
C PRO A 202 -11.01 -6.09 -33.77
N VAL A 203 -10.18 -6.78 -34.52
CA VAL A 203 -9.25 -7.80 -34.02
C VAL A 203 -8.01 -7.07 -33.52
N LEU A 204 -7.57 -7.41 -32.33
CA LEU A 204 -6.31 -6.89 -31.80
C LEU A 204 -5.17 -7.32 -32.71
N PRO A 205 -4.36 -6.37 -33.26
CA PRO A 205 -3.16 -6.68 -33.99
C PRO A 205 -2.14 -7.26 -33.00
N ILE A 206 -2.20 -8.56 -32.78
CA ILE A 206 -1.20 -9.23 -31.93
C ILE A 206 0.06 -9.30 -32.78
N LEU A 207 0.91 -8.29 -32.59
CA LEU A 207 2.26 -8.35 -33.10
C LEU A 207 2.92 -9.56 -32.43
N THR A 208 3.34 -10.51 -33.20
CA THR A 208 4.21 -11.60 -32.80
C THR A 208 5.61 -11.06 -32.49
N SER A 209 5.66 -10.05 -31.59
CA SER A 209 6.90 -9.68 -30.95
C SER A 209 7.17 -10.74 -29.90
N THR A 210 7.96 -11.71 -30.27
CA THR A 210 8.76 -12.48 -29.32
C THR A 210 9.62 -11.53 -28.51
N SER A 211 9.02 -10.79 -27.59
CA SER A 211 9.75 -10.08 -26.53
C SER A 211 9.96 -11.03 -25.36
N HIS A 212 10.57 -12.18 -25.59
CA HIS A 212 11.69 -12.55 -24.73
C HIS A 212 12.73 -11.46 -25.03
N GLU A 213 13.10 -10.64 -24.05
CA GLU A 213 14.35 -9.89 -24.16
C GLU A 213 15.37 -10.91 -24.67
N PRO A 214 15.86 -10.79 -25.90
CA PRO A 214 16.90 -11.69 -26.36
C PRO A 214 18.04 -11.43 -25.38
N LEU A 215 18.55 -12.49 -24.75
CA LEU A 215 19.89 -12.40 -24.17
C LEU A 215 20.72 -11.63 -25.19
N PRO A 216 21.36 -10.52 -24.80
CA PRO A 216 22.17 -9.72 -25.72
C PRO A 216 22.97 -10.70 -26.58
N ASP A 217 22.92 -10.57 -27.88
CA ASP A 217 23.63 -11.51 -28.80
C ASP A 217 25.09 -11.67 -28.41
N ALA A 218 25.67 -10.65 -27.74
CA ALA A 218 26.94 -10.72 -27.04
C ALA A 218 27.06 -11.88 -26.05
N ILE A 219 26.03 -12.20 -25.25
CA ILE A 219 26.06 -13.33 -24.29
C ILE A 219 25.95 -14.67 -25.03
N VAL A 220 25.18 -14.73 -26.07
CA VAL A 220 25.04 -15.97 -26.87
C VAL A 220 26.29 -16.23 -27.73
N GLN A 221 26.94 -15.18 -28.22
CA GLN A 221 28.22 -15.26 -28.95
C GLN A 221 29.39 -15.55 -27.98
N SER A 222 29.39 -15.00 -26.77
CA SER A 222 30.42 -15.24 -25.76
C SER A 222 30.33 -16.64 -25.10
N MET A 223 29.39 -17.51 -25.49
CA MET A 223 29.37 -18.89 -24.93
C MET A 223 30.66 -19.68 -25.20
N GLY A 224 31.43 -19.29 -26.23
CA GLY A 224 32.79 -19.81 -26.48
C GLY A 224 33.83 -19.31 -25.46
N ASP A 225 33.61 -18.18 -24.84
CA ASP A 225 34.53 -17.54 -23.91
C ASP A 225 34.36 -18.02 -22.46
N PHE A 226 33.26 -18.75 -22.16
CA PHE A 226 33.10 -19.34 -20.83
C PHE A 226 34.03 -20.55 -20.63
N PRO A 227 34.78 -20.62 -19.50
CA PRO A 227 35.61 -21.74 -19.20
C PRO A 227 34.82 -23.03 -18.88
N CYS A 228 33.52 -22.93 -18.63
CA CYS A 228 32.66 -24.00 -18.16
C CYS A 228 32.59 -25.24 -19.08
N PRO A 229 32.58 -25.16 -20.43
CA PRO A 229 32.51 -26.33 -21.30
C PRO A 229 33.65 -27.30 -21.07
N THR A 230 34.88 -26.80 -20.87
CA THR A 230 36.10 -27.61 -20.70
C THR A 230 36.64 -27.63 -19.27
N CYS A 231 35.95 -27.00 -18.32
CA CYS A 231 36.39 -26.85 -16.94
C CYS A 231 36.30 -28.19 -16.17
N PRO A 232 37.38 -28.61 -15.51
CA PRO A 232 37.42 -29.84 -14.70
C PRO A 232 36.47 -29.77 -13.50
N SER A 233 36.18 -28.57 -12.97
CA SER A 233 35.26 -28.36 -11.86
C SER A 233 33.78 -28.38 -12.26
N ARG A 234 33.47 -28.48 -13.55
CA ARG A 234 32.09 -28.45 -14.06
C ARG A 234 31.11 -29.40 -13.38
N PRO A 235 31.44 -30.70 -13.14
CA PRO A 235 30.53 -31.62 -12.46
C PRO A 235 30.18 -31.17 -11.04
N ALA A 236 31.18 -30.68 -10.29
CA ALA A 236 30.99 -30.15 -8.96
C ALA A 236 30.15 -28.86 -8.97
N CYS A 237 30.40 -27.94 -9.92
CA CYS A 237 29.58 -26.74 -10.10
C CYS A 237 28.13 -27.10 -10.41
N GLN A 238 27.90 -28.07 -11.30
CA GLN A 238 26.52 -28.48 -11.65
C GLN A 238 25.79 -29.10 -10.45
N LYS A 239 26.47 -29.90 -9.65
CA LYS A 239 25.92 -30.56 -8.46
C LYS A 239 25.54 -29.53 -7.39
N ASP A 240 26.45 -28.62 -7.09
CA ASP A 240 26.36 -27.76 -5.92
C ASP A 240 25.62 -26.42 -6.21
N PHE A 241 25.44 -26.08 -7.48
CA PHE A 241 24.93 -24.77 -7.90
C PHE A 241 23.59 -24.41 -7.26
N VAL A 242 22.62 -25.35 -7.23
CA VAL A 242 21.28 -25.07 -6.71
C VAL A 242 21.36 -24.68 -5.23
N THR A 243 22.14 -25.42 -4.44
CA THR A 243 22.30 -25.17 -3.01
C THR A 243 23.09 -23.89 -2.76
N ALA A 244 24.24 -23.73 -3.40
CA ALA A 244 25.08 -22.55 -3.25
C ALA A 244 24.39 -21.26 -3.71
N SER A 245 23.66 -21.32 -4.82
CA SER A 245 22.87 -20.18 -5.34
C SER A 245 21.76 -19.77 -4.38
N ARG A 246 21.04 -20.74 -3.78
CA ARG A 246 20.01 -20.46 -2.78
C ARG A 246 20.61 -19.80 -1.54
N LEU A 247 21.68 -20.36 -0.98
CA LEU A 247 22.35 -19.80 0.19
C LEU A 247 22.87 -18.39 -0.07
N ARG A 248 23.49 -18.16 -1.23
CA ARG A 248 23.94 -16.82 -1.64
C ARG A 248 22.79 -15.82 -1.76
N GLN A 249 21.66 -16.22 -2.32
CA GLN A 249 20.47 -15.38 -2.41
C GLN A 249 19.93 -15.05 -1.02
N GLU A 250 19.94 -16.00 -0.10
CA GLU A 250 19.51 -15.81 1.28
C GLU A 250 20.45 -14.86 2.02
N GLN A 251 21.77 -15.01 1.87
CA GLN A 251 22.76 -14.04 2.38
C GLN A 251 22.50 -12.64 1.87
N GLN A 252 22.27 -12.47 0.57
CA GLN A 252 21.99 -11.16 -0.03
C GLN A 252 20.68 -10.54 0.52
N ARG A 253 19.64 -11.36 0.76
CA ARG A 253 18.39 -10.91 1.38
C ARG A 253 18.64 -10.43 2.82
N HIS A 254 19.35 -11.22 3.64
CA HIS A 254 19.65 -10.82 5.01
C HIS A 254 20.51 -9.56 5.06
N THR A 255 21.55 -9.45 4.24
CA THR A 255 22.40 -8.26 4.15
C THR A 255 21.57 -7.01 3.82
N LYS A 256 20.69 -7.08 2.80
CA LYS A 256 19.79 -5.98 2.45
C LYS A 256 18.82 -5.65 3.59
N SER A 257 18.27 -6.67 4.26
CA SER A 257 17.36 -6.47 5.39
C SER A 257 18.04 -5.81 6.58
N ILE A 258 19.27 -6.23 6.91
CA ILE A 258 20.09 -5.62 7.97
C ILE A 258 20.35 -4.14 7.67
N GLN A 259 20.78 -3.83 6.45
CA GLN A 259 21.02 -2.45 6.03
C GLN A 259 19.74 -1.60 6.10
N ALA A 260 18.61 -2.15 5.63
CA ALA A 260 17.32 -1.48 5.68
C ALA A 260 16.86 -1.22 7.12
N LEU A 261 17.02 -2.19 8.04
CA LEU A 261 16.67 -2.02 9.45
C LEU A 261 17.53 -0.94 10.13
N ARG A 262 18.85 -0.97 9.90
CA ARG A 262 19.78 0.00 10.49
C ARG A 262 19.59 1.42 10.01
N ALA A 263 19.18 1.59 8.74
CA ALA A 263 18.94 2.89 8.12
C ALA A 263 17.46 3.33 8.18
N SER A 264 16.55 2.51 8.72
CA SER A 264 15.09 2.65 8.55
C SER A 264 14.56 4.00 9.01
N LEU A 265 14.88 4.45 10.23
CA LEU A 265 14.37 5.73 10.75
C LEU A 265 14.97 6.93 10.01
N TRP A 266 16.27 6.87 9.71
CA TRP A 266 16.93 7.93 8.95
C TRP A 266 16.36 8.05 7.54
N HIS A 267 16.11 6.93 6.86
CA HIS A 267 15.50 6.92 5.54
C HIS A 267 14.09 7.52 5.55
N ARG A 268 13.25 7.10 6.50
CA ARG A 268 11.91 7.68 6.69
C ARG A 268 11.95 9.18 6.99
N PHE A 269 12.92 9.62 7.79
CA PHE A 269 13.13 11.04 8.06
C PHE A 269 13.43 11.80 6.76
N GLN A 270 14.35 11.31 5.93
CA GLN A 270 14.70 11.92 4.64
C GLN A 270 13.52 11.93 3.66
N GLU A 271 12.75 10.86 3.59
CA GLU A 271 11.53 10.81 2.78
C GLU A 271 10.54 11.92 3.20
N ARG A 272 10.33 12.10 4.51
CA ARG A 272 9.46 13.17 5.02
C ARG A 272 10.03 14.56 4.75
N VAL A 273 11.36 14.76 4.85
CA VAL A 273 12.02 16.01 4.44
C VAL A 273 11.75 16.34 2.98
N ASN A 274 11.92 15.35 2.09
CA ASN A 274 11.67 15.54 0.65
C ASN A 274 10.22 15.93 0.36
N VAL A 275 9.26 15.32 1.06
CA VAL A 275 7.85 15.69 0.94
C VAL A 275 7.62 17.12 1.42
N LEU A 276 8.13 17.49 2.59
CA LEU A 276 7.99 18.84 3.14
C LEU A 276 8.64 19.92 2.25
N GLN A 277 9.76 19.61 1.60
CA GLN A 277 10.37 20.48 0.59
C GLN A 277 9.46 20.62 -0.65
N LYS A 278 8.91 19.50 -1.14
CA LYS A 278 8.00 19.49 -2.29
C LYS A 278 6.77 20.36 -2.05
N PHE A 279 6.20 20.31 -0.84
CA PHE A 279 5.04 21.10 -0.46
C PHE A 279 5.38 22.52 0.03
N GLY A 280 6.67 22.89 0.09
CA GLY A 280 7.12 24.23 0.45
C GLY A 280 7.11 24.55 1.94
N TYR A 281 7.04 23.56 2.81
CA TYR A 281 7.21 23.73 4.26
C TYR A 281 8.68 23.86 4.67
N LEU A 282 9.57 23.35 3.83
CA LEU A 282 11.02 23.48 3.98
C LEU A 282 11.63 24.07 2.70
N THR A 283 12.69 24.86 2.89
CA THR A 283 13.57 25.26 1.79
C THR A 283 14.44 24.09 1.31
N LEU A 284 15.09 24.23 0.17
CA LEU A 284 16.08 23.23 -0.31
C LEU A 284 17.24 23.05 0.68
N ALA A 285 17.56 24.06 1.48
CA ALA A 285 18.56 24.01 2.56
C ALA A 285 18.00 23.42 3.88
N THR A 286 16.84 22.78 3.85
CA THR A 286 16.15 22.17 5.02
C THR A 286 15.81 23.16 6.15
N GLN A 287 15.70 24.43 5.84
CA GLN A 287 15.23 25.45 6.78
C GLN A 287 13.70 25.58 6.72
N LEU A 288 13.06 25.85 7.84
CA LEU A 288 11.61 26.05 7.87
C LEU A 288 11.25 27.33 7.10
N THR A 289 10.22 27.22 6.28
CA THR A 289 9.53 28.39 5.69
C THR A 289 8.53 28.97 6.67
N ILE A 290 7.86 30.07 6.30
CA ILE A 290 6.74 30.63 7.10
C ILE A 290 5.66 29.55 7.29
N GLU A 291 5.39 28.77 6.22
CA GLU A 291 4.42 27.66 6.25
C GLU A 291 4.90 26.54 7.20
N GLY A 292 6.18 26.20 7.18
CA GLY A 292 6.77 25.22 8.08
C GLY A 292 6.71 25.65 9.55
N GLU A 293 6.83 26.96 9.83
CA GLU A 293 6.79 27.46 11.21
C GLU A 293 5.43 27.27 11.89
N TRP A 294 4.33 27.44 11.18
CA TRP A 294 3.03 27.17 11.80
C TRP A 294 2.62 25.70 11.67
N ALA A 295 2.96 25.02 10.55
CA ALA A 295 2.60 23.61 10.35
C ALA A 295 3.17 22.69 11.43
N ARG A 296 4.38 22.98 11.99
CA ARG A 296 4.97 22.21 13.09
C ARG A 296 4.15 22.20 14.39
N LEU A 297 3.19 23.11 14.53
CA LEU A 297 2.30 23.20 15.69
C LEU A 297 1.13 22.20 15.58
N ILE A 298 0.80 21.75 14.39
CA ILE A 298 -0.27 20.78 14.12
C ILE A 298 0.29 19.36 14.27
N ARG A 299 0.09 18.76 15.43
CA ARG A 299 0.58 17.41 15.81
C ARG A 299 -0.52 16.37 15.79
N ILE A 300 -1.50 16.56 14.93
CA ILE A 300 -2.65 15.70 14.74
C ILE A 300 -2.23 14.54 13.82
N ASP A 301 -2.88 13.39 13.95
CA ASP A 301 -2.83 12.35 12.93
C ASP A 301 -3.28 12.94 11.59
N HIS A 302 -2.70 12.51 10.48
CA HIS A 302 -2.92 13.12 9.17
C HIS A 302 -2.59 14.63 9.11
N SER A 303 -1.46 14.99 9.72
CA SER A 303 -1.02 16.37 9.87
C SER A 303 -0.77 17.08 8.53
N LEU A 304 -0.30 16.36 7.49
CA LEU A 304 -0.12 16.94 6.16
C LEU A 304 -1.48 17.31 5.53
N LEU A 305 -2.46 16.43 5.66
CA LEU A 305 -3.83 16.71 5.18
C LEU A 305 -4.41 17.96 5.83
N ILE A 306 -4.30 18.07 7.16
CA ILE A 306 -4.83 19.23 7.90
C ILE A 306 -4.11 20.52 7.51
N THR A 307 -2.79 20.49 7.38
CA THR A 307 -2.04 21.68 6.96
C THR A 307 -2.38 22.11 5.53
N GLU A 308 -2.56 21.17 4.62
CA GLU A 308 -2.99 21.48 3.25
C GLU A 308 -4.45 21.96 3.19
N LEU A 309 -5.36 21.46 4.04
CA LEU A 309 -6.72 22.00 4.17
C LEU A 309 -6.73 23.45 4.66
N ILE A 310 -5.85 23.79 5.62
CA ILE A 310 -5.70 25.16 6.11
C ILE A 310 -5.16 26.06 5.01
N ARG A 311 -4.15 25.62 4.24
CA ARG A 311 -3.59 26.36 3.09
C ARG A 311 -4.59 26.55 1.96
N ALA A 312 -5.43 25.56 1.71
CA ALA A 312 -6.51 25.63 0.72
C ALA A 312 -7.72 26.46 1.21
N GLU A 313 -7.62 27.06 2.39
CA GLU A 313 -8.69 27.85 3.01
C GLU A 313 -10.02 27.08 3.11
N ALA A 314 -9.97 25.77 3.29
CA ALA A 314 -11.16 24.91 3.33
C ALA A 314 -12.12 25.26 4.49
N PHE A 315 -11.63 25.94 5.51
CA PHE A 315 -12.39 26.38 6.69
C PHE A 315 -12.82 27.86 6.61
N THR A 316 -12.88 28.47 5.43
CA THR A 316 -13.25 29.89 5.17
C THR A 316 -14.68 30.14 5.52
N GLY A 317 -15.39 29.83 6.22
CA GLY A 317 -16.74 30.21 6.69
C GLY A 317 -16.79 30.51 8.18
N GLY A 318 -15.71 30.16 8.88
CA GLY A 318 -15.58 30.41 10.31
C GLY A 318 -16.58 29.64 11.19
N ASP A 319 -17.32 28.69 10.64
CA ASP A 319 -18.31 27.91 11.39
C ASP A 319 -17.60 26.94 12.35
N PRO A 320 -17.70 27.16 13.68
CA PRO A 320 -17.05 26.33 14.67
C PRO A 320 -17.58 24.89 14.68
N SER A 321 -18.85 24.68 14.28
CA SER A 321 -19.47 23.36 14.30
C SER A 321 -18.92 22.47 13.16
N LEU A 322 -18.73 23.04 11.97
CA LEU A 322 -18.13 22.34 10.82
C LEU A 322 -16.66 21.99 11.10
N LEU A 323 -15.90 22.94 11.65
CA LEU A 323 -14.49 22.69 12.02
C LEU A 323 -14.39 21.55 13.04
N ALA A 324 -15.19 21.60 14.10
CA ALA A 324 -15.21 20.55 15.11
C ALA A 324 -15.63 19.19 14.54
N GLY A 325 -16.64 19.16 13.67
CA GLY A 325 -17.10 17.94 13.01
C GLY A 325 -15.99 17.27 12.16
N ILE A 326 -15.26 18.05 11.36
CA ILE A 326 -14.13 17.53 10.56
C ILE A 326 -13.03 16.99 11.46
N LEU A 327 -12.62 17.75 12.48
CA LEU A 327 -11.57 17.30 13.37
C LEU A 327 -11.97 16.05 14.16
N ALA A 328 -13.26 15.92 14.54
CA ALA A 328 -13.79 14.72 15.17
C ALA A 328 -13.74 13.49 14.25
N SER A 329 -14.06 13.68 12.97
CA SER A 329 -13.93 12.60 11.97
C SER A 329 -12.51 12.08 11.85
N LEU A 330 -11.51 12.95 12.00
CA LEU A 330 -10.08 12.59 11.97
C LEU A 330 -9.56 12.04 13.30
N ALA A 331 -10.24 12.36 14.41
CA ALA A 331 -9.88 11.91 15.75
C ALA A 331 -10.38 10.48 16.07
N HIS A 332 -11.27 9.93 15.24
CA HIS A 332 -11.96 8.66 15.49
C HIS A 332 -11.40 7.54 14.64
N ASP A 333 -10.88 6.49 15.29
CA ASP A 333 -10.21 5.36 14.64
C ASP A 333 -11.07 4.08 14.57
N ASP A 334 -12.32 4.12 15.07
CA ASP A 334 -13.20 2.96 15.13
C ASP A 334 -14.19 2.95 13.96
N ASP A 335 -14.32 1.82 13.28
CA ASP A 335 -15.20 1.62 12.13
C ASP A 335 -16.54 0.94 12.49
N ARG A 336 -16.81 0.70 13.78
CA ARG A 336 -18.06 0.04 14.22
C ARG A 336 -19.28 0.81 13.72
N PRO A 337 -20.24 0.14 13.05
CA PRO A 337 -21.46 0.76 12.60
C PRO A 337 -22.33 1.17 13.79
N GLY A 338 -23.08 2.27 13.62
CA GLY A 338 -23.96 2.76 14.68
C GLY A 338 -25.04 3.70 14.12
N ALA A 339 -26.01 4.07 14.97
CA ALA A 339 -26.94 5.14 14.68
C ALA A 339 -26.31 6.49 15.03
N PHE A 340 -26.50 7.49 14.17
CA PHE A 340 -25.95 8.83 14.32
C PHE A 340 -26.94 9.89 13.75
N PRO A 341 -26.76 11.18 14.10
CA PRO A 341 -27.53 12.25 13.50
C PRO A 341 -27.34 12.32 11.98
N ARG A 342 -28.30 12.93 11.29
CA ARG A 342 -28.13 13.23 9.87
C ARG A 342 -27.05 14.28 9.67
N ILE A 343 -26.21 14.07 8.67
CA ILE A 343 -25.17 15.01 8.24
C ILE A 343 -25.81 16.27 7.65
N SER A 344 -25.30 17.45 7.98
CA SER A 344 -25.69 18.70 7.36
C SER A 344 -25.14 18.82 5.93
N ALA A 345 -25.76 19.66 5.10
CA ALA A 345 -25.27 19.94 3.74
C ALA A 345 -23.86 20.58 3.77
N GLY A 346 -23.60 21.47 4.73
CA GLY A 346 -22.31 22.11 4.92
C GLY A 346 -21.20 21.10 5.24
N LEU A 347 -21.45 20.23 6.23
CA LEU A 347 -20.50 19.19 6.61
C LEU A 347 -20.27 18.17 5.49
N SER A 348 -21.33 17.77 4.77
CA SER A 348 -21.21 16.87 3.63
C SER A 348 -20.33 17.44 2.51
N SER A 349 -20.51 18.72 2.19
CA SER A 349 -19.69 19.43 1.20
C SER A 349 -18.23 19.50 1.63
N LEU A 350 -17.97 19.84 2.88
CA LEU A 350 -16.62 19.97 3.42
C LEU A 350 -15.91 18.61 3.51
N LEU A 351 -16.59 17.54 3.95
CA LEU A 351 -16.06 16.17 3.90
C LEU A 351 -15.72 15.72 2.48
N GLY A 352 -16.50 16.15 1.49
CA GLY A 352 -16.19 15.93 0.07
C GLY A 352 -14.86 16.58 -0.36
N GLN A 353 -14.59 17.81 0.10
CA GLN A 353 -13.32 18.49 -0.15
C GLN A 353 -12.15 17.79 0.56
N VAL A 354 -12.33 17.43 1.84
CA VAL A 354 -11.33 16.68 2.63
C VAL A 354 -10.96 15.37 1.94
N ARG A 355 -11.96 14.61 1.45
CA ARG A 355 -11.72 13.34 0.75
C ARG A 355 -10.91 13.53 -0.53
N LYS A 356 -11.29 14.51 -1.37
CA LYS A 356 -10.56 14.81 -2.61
C LYS A 356 -9.10 15.18 -2.34
N LEU A 357 -8.86 15.98 -1.31
CA LEU A 357 -7.50 16.34 -0.93
C LEU A 357 -6.73 15.14 -0.37
N ALA A 358 -7.35 14.33 0.50
CA ALA A 358 -6.75 13.10 1.02
C ALA A 358 -6.36 12.12 -0.09
N GLU A 359 -7.21 11.96 -1.12
CA GLU A 359 -6.90 11.15 -2.30
C GLU A 359 -5.67 11.68 -3.05
N SER A 360 -5.54 12.99 -3.20
CA SER A 360 -4.37 13.61 -3.85
C SER A 360 -3.08 13.48 -3.04
N LEU A 361 -3.19 13.37 -1.72
CA LEU A 361 -2.08 13.20 -0.78
C LEU A 361 -1.71 11.72 -0.52
N SER A 362 -2.49 10.77 -1.05
CA SER A 362 -2.28 9.32 -0.83
C SER A 362 -0.88 8.79 -1.13
N PRO A 363 -0.06 9.38 -2.04
CA PRO A 363 1.33 8.97 -2.21
C PRO A 363 2.27 9.37 -1.04
N TYR A 364 1.84 10.25 -0.15
CA TYR A 364 2.67 10.85 0.92
C TYR A 364 2.15 10.57 2.32
N GLU A 365 0.86 10.39 2.48
CA GLU A 365 0.18 10.12 3.75
C GLU A 365 -1.00 9.19 3.50
N ASP A 366 -1.16 8.16 4.33
CA ASP A 366 -2.29 7.25 4.21
C ASP A 366 -3.60 8.03 4.39
N PRO A 367 -4.61 7.77 3.54
CA PRO A 367 -5.88 8.48 3.66
C PRO A 367 -6.59 8.12 4.97
N PRO A 368 -7.17 9.12 5.69
CA PRO A 368 -7.91 8.87 6.92
C PRO A 368 -9.22 8.13 6.67
N LEU A 369 -9.66 7.39 7.67
CA LEU A 369 -11.02 6.88 7.73
C LEU A 369 -11.97 8.02 8.08
N LEU A 370 -12.56 8.67 7.08
CA LEU A 370 -13.47 9.79 7.29
C LEU A 370 -14.86 9.29 7.69
N ARG A 371 -15.21 9.42 8.95
CA ARG A 371 -16.50 9.03 9.55
C ARG A 371 -17.46 10.23 9.56
N ALA A 372 -18.29 10.31 8.53
CA ALA A 372 -19.31 11.38 8.37
C ALA A 372 -20.36 11.38 9.50
N ASP A 373 -20.69 10.22 10.01
CA ASP A 373 -21.64 10.00 11.10
C ASP A 373 -21.10 10.53 12.44
N VAL A 374 -19.83 10.27 12.74
CA VAL A 374 -19.13 10.80 13.91
C VAL A 374 -18.97 12.32 13.82
N ALA A 375 -18.60 12.82 12.63
CA ALA A 375 -18.54 14.25 12.36
C ALA A 375 -19.88 14.95 12.63
N ALA A 376 -21.00 14.35 12.17
CA ALA A 376 -22.35 14.90 12.37
C ALA A 376 -22.76 14.93 13.86
N LEU A 377 -22.32 13.95 14.67
CA LEU A 377 -22.58 13.94 16.10
C LEU A 377 -21.92 15.15 16.79
N VAL A 378 -20.66 15.42 16.47
CA VAL A 378 -19.92 16.55 17.08
C VAL A 378 -20.38 17.89 16.52
N GLU A 379 -20.67 17.97 15.20
CA GLU A 379 -21.32 19.14 14.59
C GLU A 379 -22.60 19.49 15.34
N ARG A 380 -23.47 18.50 15.58
CA ARG A 380 -24.74 18.70 16.29
C ARG A 380 -24.55 19.20 17.73
N TRP A 381 -23.55 18.66 18.43
CA TRP A 381 -23.19 19.11 19.79
C TRP A 381 -22.77 20.57 19.80
N VAL A 382 -21.93 21.01 18.88
CA VAL A 382 -21.42 22.37 18.78
C VAL A 382 -22.49 23.35 18.28
N ALA A 383 -23.28 22.95 17.29
CA ALA A 383 -24.30 23.82 16.67
C ALA A 383 -25.52 24.07 17.57
N ASP A 384 -25.78 23.19 18.54
CA ASP A 384 -26.94 23.31 19.44
C ASP A 384 -26.50 23.41 20.91
N PRO A 385 -26.28 24.63 21.43
CA PRO A 385 -25.88 24.83 22.82
C PRO A 385 -26.94 24.37 23.85
N THR A 386 -28.18 24.16 23.44
CA THR A 386 -29.28 23.71 24.32
C THR A 386 -29.31 22.17 24.46
N LEU A 387 -28.60 21.45 23.59
CA LEU A 387 -28.52 20.00 23.66
C LEU A 387 -27.79 19.55 24.94
N THR A 388 -28.46 18.75 25.73
CA THR A 388 -27.88 18.20 26.97
C THR A 388 -27.01 16.98 26.67
N TRP A 389 -26.14 16.60 27.61
CA TRP A 389 -25.31 15.39 27.52
C TRP A 389 -26.15 14.14 27.29
N ILE A 390 -27.23 13.96 28.06
CA ILE A 390 -28.18 12.83 27.86
C ILE A 390 -28.80 12.89 26.46
N GLY A 391 -29.13 14.11 26.00
CA GLY A 391 -29.67 14.32 24.64
C GLY A 391 -28.67 13.86 23.56
N LEU A 392 -27.39 14.21 23.71
CA LEU A 392 -26.32 13.78 22.81
C LEU A 392 -26.16 12.25 22.77
N CYS A 393 -26.11 11.62 23.95
CA CYS A 393 -26.00 10.15 24.06
C CYS A 393 -27.17 9.42 23.40
N ARG A 394 -28.38 10.00 23.35
CA ARG A 394 -29.53 9.42 22.66
C ARG A 394 -29.50 9.55 21.13
N LEU A 395 -28.66 10.39 20.58
CA LEU A 395 -28.51 10.56 19.13
C LEU A 395 -27.62 9.48 18.48
N THR A 396 -26.96 8.68 19.27
CA THR A 396 -26.01 7.66 18.79
C THR A 396 -26.11 6.38 19.58
N THR A 397 -25.63 5.27 19.00
CA THR A 397 -25.44 3.99 19.68
C THR A 397 -24.03 3.84 20.27
N MET A 398 -23.17 4.85 20.16
CA MET A 398 -21.87 4.85 20.82
C MET A 398 -22.04 4.76 22.33
N ALA A 399 -21.10 4.06 23.00
CA ALA A 399 -21.06 4.07 24.45
C ALA A 399 -20.67 5.48 24.96
N GLU A 400 -21.22 5.87 26.11
CA GLU A 400 -21.02 7.19 26.71
C GLU A 400 -19.53 7.54 26.88
N GLY A 401 -18.71 6.57 27.32
CA GLY A 401 -17.26 6.75 27.45
C GLY A 401 -16.53 6.95 26.11
N ASP A 402 -17.07 6.41 25.01
CA ASP A 402 -16.50 6.63 23.69
C ASP A 402 -16.86 8.01 23.14
N ILE A 403 -18.07 8.52 23.42
CA ILE A 403 -18.47 9.89 23.11
C ILE A 403 -17.59 10.89 23.88
N TYR A 404 -17.39 10.66 25.17
CA TYR A 404 -16.49 11.48 25.98
C TYR A 404 -15.08 11.54 25.42
N ARG A 405 -14.52 10.39 25.07
CA ARG A 405 -13.16 10.26 24.50
C ARG A 405 -13.04 10.95 23.14
N LEU A 406 -14.07 10.82 22.28
CA LEU A 406 -14.15 11.50 20.99
C LEU A 406 -14.10 13.02 21.17
N LEU A 407 -14.93 13.57 22.07
CA LEU A 407 -14.97 15.01 22.31
C LEU A 407 -13.68 15.51 22.96
N ALA A 408 -13.07 14.74 23.87
CA ALA A 408 -11.77 15.06 24.46
C ALA A 408 -10.65 15.14 23.39
N ARG A 409 -10.56 14.17 22.49
CA ARG A 409 -9.61 14.22 21.35
C ARG A 409 -9.91 15.37 20.40
N THR A 410 -11.19 15.66 20.15
CA THR A 410 -11.58 16.82 19.32
C THR A 410 -11.13 18.14 19.95
N LEU A 411 -11.26 18.28 21.26
CA LEU A 411 -10.76 19.45 22.01
C LEU A 411 -9.24 19.59 21.91
N GLU A 412 -8.51 18.49 21.99
CA GLU A 412 -7.06 18.49 21.80
C GLU A 412 -6.68 18.99 20.40
N PHE A 413 -7.37 18.52 19.37
CA PHE A 413 -7.13 18.94 17.98
C PHE A 413 -7.48 20.43 17.79
N LEU A 414 -8.64 20.88 18.30
CA LEU A 414 -9.04 22.29 18.27
C LEU A 414 -8.03 23.19 18.99
N SER A 415 -7.45 22.73 20.09
CA SER A 415 -6.43 23.49 20.84
C SER A 415 -5.16 23.72 20.02
N GLN A 416 -4.77 22.75 19.18
CA GLN A 416 -3.64 22.92 18.26
C GLN A 416 -3.95 23.92 17.15
N VAL A 417 -5.19 23.90 16.61
CA VAL A 417 -5.64 24.89 15.64
C VAL A 417 -5.73 26.30 16.29
N GLN A 418 -6.20 26.38 17.52
CA GLN A 418 -6.21 27.64 18.29
C GLN A 418 -4.82 28.25 18.44
N ALA A 419 -3.77 27.42 18.56
CA ALA A 419 -2.38 27.87 18.66
C ALA A 419 -1.89 28.63 17.41
N LEU A 420 -2.61 28.54 16.28
CA LEU A 420 -2.29 29.26 15.04
C LEU A 420 -2.75 30.74 15.05
N LYS A 421 -3.08 31.31 16.20
CA LYS A 421 -3.62 32.68 16.33
C LYS A 421 -2.78 33.76 15.63
N SER A 422 -1.46 33.60 15.62
CA SER A 422 -0.55 34.58 14.99
C SER A 422 -0.58 34.55 13.46
N THR A 423 -0.86 33.42 12.85
CA THR A 423 -0.82 33.22 11.39
C THR A 423 -2.21 33.09 10.78
N HIS A 424 -3.15 32.46 11.47
CA HIS A 424 -4.52 32.20 11.02
C HIS A 424 -5.55 32.65 12.07
N PRO A 425 -5.67 33.98 12.36
CA PRO A 425 -6.48 34.48 13.48
C PRO A 425 -7.98 34.12 13.36
N GLY A 426 -8.55 34.12 12.15
CA GLY A 426 -9.94 33.73 11.93
C GLY A 426 -10.22 32.26 12.26
N LEU A 427 -9.37 31.36 11.78
CA LEU A 427 -9.47 29.93 12.07
C LEU A 427 -9.27 29.64 13.57
N ALA A 428 -8.28 30.27 14.19
CA ALA A 428 -8.04 30.16 15.62
C ALA A 428 -9.20 30.68 16.46
N GLY A 429 -9.89 31.74 15.99
CA GLY A 429 -11.13 32.25 16.59
C GLY A 429 -12.26 31.23 16.54
N SER A 430 -12.47 30.59 15.38
CA SER A 430 -13.46 29.52 15.22
C SER A 430 -13.15 28.33 16.11
N ALA A 431 -11.88 27.92 16.21
CA ALA A 431 -11.44 26.86 17.11
C ALA A 431 -11.71 27.21 18.58
N SER A 432 -11.39 28.45 19.00
CA SER A 432 -11.67 28.91 20.35
C SER A 432 -13.16 28.88 20.68
N HIS A 433 -14.00 29.28 19.74
CA HIS A 433 -15.47 29.25 19.90
C HIS A 433 -15.96 27.79 19.98
N ALA A 434 -15.49 26.90 19.11
CA ALA A 434 -15.82 25.48 19.17
C ALA A 434 -15.43 24.84 20.53
N ILE A 435 -14.24 25.15 21.05
CA ILE A 435 -13.78 24.71 22.37
C ILE A 435 -14.75 25.14 23.47
N THR A 436 -15.16 26.41 23.47
CA THR A 436 -16.13 26.94 24.44
C THR A 436 -17.48 26.21 24.36
N LEU A 437 -17.94 25.92 23.13
CA LEU A 437 -19.21 25.23 22.90
C LEU A 437 -19.15 23.74 23.25
N ILE A 438 -18.01 23.10 23.14
CA ILE A 438 -17.84 21.68 23.54
C ILE A 438 -17.74 21.56 25.06
N ARG A 439 -17.02 22.45 25.72
CA ARG A 439 -16.81 22.44 27.17
C ARG A 439 -18.06 22.82 27.93
N ARG A 440 -18.98 21.88 28.07
CA ARG A 440 -20.20 22.04 28.89
C ARG A 440 -20.63 20.70 29.47
N GLY A 441 -21.36 20.78 30.59
CA GLY A 441 -21.80 19.58 31.30
C GLY A 441 -20.65 18.76 31.83
N VAL A 442 -20.62 17.49 31.51
CA VAL A 442 -19.56 16.54 31.94
C VAL A 442 -18.16 16.86 31.38
N LEU A 443 -18.05 17.80 30.43
CA LEU A 443 -16.82 18.18 29.75
C LEU A 443 -16.21 19.49 30.26
N GLU A 444 -16.85 20.13 31.24
CA GLU A 444 -16.36 21.42 31.80
C GLU A 444 -14.98 21.31 32.46
N GLU A 445 -14.67 20.16 33.06
CA GLU A 445 -13.42 19.92 33.80
C GLU A 445 -12.30 19.36 32.89
N LEU A 446 -12.54 19.19 31.59
CA LEU A 446 -11.48 18.76 30.69
C LEU A 446 -10.40 19.84 30.55
N PRO A 447 -9.11 19.48 30.64
CA PRO A 447 -7.98 20.40 30.56
C PRO A 447 -7.87 21.14 29.23
#